data_19d572bbfb915db6c0749869d1c3f4a1
#
_entry.id   19d572bbfb915db6c0749869d1c3f4a1
#
_cell.length_a   1.000
_cell.length_b   1.000
_cell.length_c   1.000
_cell.angle_alpha   90.00
_cell.angle_beta   90.00
_cell.angle_gamma   90.00
#
_symmetry.space_group_name_H-M   'P 1'
#
loop_
_entity.id
_entity.type
_entity.pdbx_description
1 polymer ?
#
loop_
_entity_poly.entity_id
_entity_poly.type
_entity_poly.pdbx_seq_one_letter_code
_entity_poly.pdbx_strand_id
1 'polypeptide(L)'
;MALRSLQKWHGAGNDFIVDVIEQGTAKWWTPERAKEICNRNTGIGADGLLLAEVGSEVSMVLYNADGSIAEMSGNGIRCLVAAVHRSTHATWNELKVSTAAGIKTVTLSMNGDAGTGSVDMGQVVLQDALPGTLGVANVGNPHVVVEDNDAWTDSERESLAIDLAAKLGGANVEFIRFIDAKHMSLRVIERGVGWTQACGTGNCASAAVAHSLGKCDADVVISN
;
A
#
# COMPACT_ATOMS: atom_id res chain seq x y z
N MET A 1 -11.49 -30.95 -9.23
CA MET A 1 -11.04 -29.63 -8.74
C MET A 1 -10.98 -28.71 -9.94
N ALA A 2 -11.71 -27.59 -9.96
CA ALA A 2 -11.64 -26.65 -11.07
C ALA A 2 -10.27 -25.96 -11.03
N LEU A 3 -9.60 -25.87 -12.18
CA LEU A 3 -8.37 -25.09 -12.32
C LEU A 3 -8.68 -23.60 -12.12
N ARG A 4 -7.87 -22.91 -11.32
CA ARG A 4 -7.93 -21.44 -11.15
C ARG A 4 -6.78 -20.81 -11.90
N SER A 5 -7.08 -19.75 -12.62
CA SER A 5 -6.05 -18.93 -13.27
C SER A 5 -5.70 -17.78 -12.34
N LEU A 6 -4.51 -17.83 -11.75
CA LEU A 6 -4.00 -16.79 -10.89
C LEU A 6 -2.99 -15.94 -11.67
N GLN A 7 -2.95 -14.65 -11.36
CA GLN A 7 -1.96 -13.74 -11.90
C GLN A 7 -0.97 -13.35 -10.79
N LYS A 8 0.26 -13.04 -11.16
CA LYS A 8 1.25 -12.48 -10.25
C LYS A 8 1.69 -11.12 -10.74
N TRP A 9 1.56 -10.14 -9.88
CA TRP A 9 1.88 -8.74 -10.15
C TRP A 9 2.73 -8.15 -9.04
N HIS A 10 3.42 -7.05 -9.32
CA HIS A 10 4.07 -6.26 -8.29
C HIS A 10 3.93 -4.76 -8.57
N GLY A 11 3.86 -3.96 -7.51
CA GLY A 11 3.97 -2.50 -7.55
C GLY A 11 5.13 -2.08 -6.66
N ALA A 12 6.16 -1.46 -7.25
CA ALA A 12 7.38 -1.04 -6.52
C ALA A 12 8.02 -2.19 -5.69
N GLY A 13 8.11 -3.39 -6.26
CA GLY A 13 8.71 -4.56 -5.61
C GLY A 13 7.79 -5.32 -4.65
N ASN A 14 6.71 -4.71 -4.16
CA ASN A 14 5.69 -5.37 -3.33
C ASN A 14 4.80 -6.25 -4.22
N ASP A 15 4.89 -7.58 -4.06
CA ASP A 15 4.32 -8.54 -4.98
C ASP A 15 3.06 -9.22 -4.46
N PHE A 16 2.11 -9.44 -5.36
CA PHE A 16 0.81 -9.99 -5.05
C PHE A 16 0.42 -11.13 -5.99
N ILE A 17 -0.24 -12.14 -5.44
CA ILE A 17 -1.06 -13.07 -6.19
C ILE A 17 -2.43 -12.44 -6.35
N VAL A 18 -2.97 -12.42 -7.56
CA VAL A 18 -4.29 -11.83 -7.84
C VAL A 18 -5.21 -12.90 -8.43
N ASP A 19 -6.36 -13.10 -7.79
CA ASP A 19 -7.47 -13.91 -8.31
C ASP A 19 -8.60 -12.97 -8.73
N VAL A 20 -8.93 -12.97 -10.03
CA VAL A 20 -10.05 -12.21 -10.58
C VAL A 20 -11.24 -13.15 -10.68
N ILE A 21 -12.25 -12.92 -9.86
CA ILE A 21 -13.37 -13.82 -9.62
C ILE A 21 -14.71 -13.12 -9.81
N GLU A 22 -15.76 -13.90 -10.06
CA GLU A 22 -17.12 -13.38 -10.07
C GLU A 22 -17.58 -13.01 -8.67
N GLN A 23 -18.36 -11.95 -8.56
CA GLN A 23 -18.91 -11.46 -7.29
C GLN A 23 -19.65 -12.58 -6.54
N GLY A 24 -19.34 -12.71 -5.24
CA GLY A 24 -19.94 -13.73 -4.36
C GLY A 24 -19.24 -15.09 -4.39
N THR A 25 -18.16 -15.26 -5.16
CA THR A 25 -17.42 -16.54 -5.25
C THR A 25 -16.15 -16.58 -4.40
N ALA A 26 -15.86 -15.52 -3.64
CA ALA A 26 -14.67 -15.41 -2.77
C ALA A 26 -14.60 -16.45 -1.64
N LYS A 27 -15.73 -17.09 -1.31
CA LYS A 27 -15.85 -18.07 -0.20
C LYS A 27 -14.84 -19.22 -0.22
N TRP A 28 -14.24 -19.47 -1.37
CA TRP A 28 -13.17 -20.48 -1.48
C TRP A 28 -11.89 -20.04 -0.79
N TRP A 29 -11.62 -18.73 -0.76
CA TRP A 29 -10.45 -18.18 -0.10
C TRP A 29 -10.70 -18.00 1.40
N THR A 30 -9.78 -18.50 2.21
CA THR A 30 -9.75 -18.34 3.67
C THR A 30 -8.40 -17.78 4.08
N PRO A 31 -8.25 -17.23 5.30
CA PRO A 31 -6.95 -16.80 5.83
C PRO A 31 -5.86 -17.86 5.72
N GLU A 32 -6.19 -19.12 6.00
CA GLU A 32 -5.24 -20.24 5.95
C GLU A 32 -4.77 -20.50 4.51
N ARG A 33 -5.67 -20.51 3.54
CA ARG A 33 -5.33 -20.68 2.12
C ARG A 33 -4.53 -19.50 1.57
N ALA A 34 -4.83 -18.29 2.01
CA ALA A 34 -4.05 -17.11 1.66
C ALA A 34 -2.62 -17.24 2.19
N LYS A 35 -2.47 -17.64 3.46
CA LYS A 35 -1.16 -17.92 4.07
C LYS A 35 -0.40 -19.02 3.34
N GLU A 36 -1.06 -20.13 3.00
CA GLU A 36 -0.44 -21.24 2.28
C GLU A 36 0.08 -20.82 0.91
N ILE A 37 -0.73 -20.11 0.12
CA ILE A 37 -0.34 -19.73 -1.25
C ILE A 37 0.72 -18.64 -1.26
N CYS A 38 0.73 -17.73 -0.28
CA CYS A 38 1.71 -16.67 -0.12
C CYS A 38 3.06 -17.18 0.40
N ASN A 39 3.14 -18.40 0.94
CA ASN A 39 4.39 -18.96 1.41
C ASN A 39 5.40 -19.13 0.26
N ARG A 40 6.56 -18.47 0.38
CA ARG A 40 7.58 -18.45 -0.69
C ARG A 40 8.32 -19.78 -0.89
N ASN A 41 8.25 -20.68 0.09
CA ASN A 41 8.93 -21.98 0.03
C ASN A 41 8.01 -23.13 -0.41
N THR A 42 6.73 -23.06 -0.07
CA THR A 42 5.78 -24.16 -0.25
C THR A 42 4.56 -23.79 -1.12
N GLY A 43 4.32 -22.52 -1.34
CA GLY A 43 3.27 -21.96 -2.20
C GLY A 43 3.83 -21.30 -3.45
N ILE A 44 3.04 -20.39 -4.04
CA ILE A 44 3.49 -19.52 -5.15
C ILE A 44 4.46 -18.45 -4.61
N GLY A 45 4.23 -17.98 -3.39
CA GLY A 45 5.00 -16.96 -2.72
C GLY A 45 4.62 -15.55 -3.15
N ALA A 46 4.23 -14.71 -2.19
CA ALA A 46 3.95 -13.28 -2.39
C ALA A 46 3.87 -12.57 -1.03
N ASP A 47 3.87 -11.24 -1.06
CA ASP A 47 3.61 -10.40 0.10
C ASP A 47 2.12 -10.39 0.48
N GLY A 48 1.24 -10.74 -0.47
CA GLY A 48 -0.18 -10.86 -0.21
C GLY A 48 -0.98 -11.49 -1.35
N LEU A 49 -2.24 -11.80 -1.03
CA LEU A 49 -3.24 -12.27 -1.98
C LEU A 49 -4.32 -11.21 -2.15
N LEU A 50 -4.61 -10.85 -3.39
CA LEU A 50 -5.67 -9.93 -3.77
C LEU A 50 -6.80 -10.70 -4.44
N LEU A 51 -8.02 -10.51 -3.97
CA LEU A 51 -9.22 -10.97 -4.64
C LEU A 51 -9.89 -9.77 -5.29
N ALA A 52 -10.04 -9.83 -6.60
CA ALA A 52 -10.84 -8.88 -7.37
C ALA A 52 -12.19 -9.52 -7.66
N GLU A 53 -13.22 -9.19 -6.90
CA GLU A 53 -14.57 -9.64 -7.18
C GLU A 53 -15.20 -8.70 -8.21
N VAL A 54 -15.47 -9.24 -9.41
CA VAL A 54 -16.01 -8.48 -10.54
C VAL A 54 -17.49 -8.80 -10.71
N GLY A 55 -18.33 -7.77 -10.68
CA GLY A 55 -19.77 -7.82 -10.86
C GLY A 55 -20.29 -6.49 -11.40
N SER A 56 -21.39 -5.98 -10.83
CA SER A 56 -21.86 -4.61 -11.10
C SER A 56 -20.84 -3.55 -10.65
N GLU A 57 -20.02 -3.89 -9.70
CA GLU A 57 -18.89 -3.12 -9.18
C GLU A 57 -17.70 -4.05 -9.03
N VAL A 58 -16.50 -3.47 -8.93
CA VAL A 58 -15.29 -4.22 -8.58
C VAL A 58 -14.99 -3.98 -7.11
N SER A 59 -14.81 -5.07 -6.36
CA SER A 59 -14.38 -4.99 -4.97
C SER A 59 -13.04 -5.69 -4.74
N MET A 60 -12.31 -5.23 -3.73
CA MET A 60 -11.01 -5.75 -3.34
C MET A 60 -11.07 -6.36 -1.93
N VAL A 61 -10.58 -7.60 -1.82
CA VAL A 61 -10.18 -8.18 -0.53
C VAL A 61 -8.68 -8.42 -0.57
N LEU A 62 -7.97 -7.96 0.45
CA LEU A 62 -6.53 -8.12 0.58
C LEU A 62 -6.20 -8.98 1.80
N TYR A 63 -5.53 -10.09 1.56
CA TYR A 63 -4.88 -10.90 2.60
C TYR A 63 -3.38 -10.64 2.58
N ASN A 64 -2.80 -10.33 3.73
CA ASN A 64 -1.36 -10.33 3.92
C ASN A 64 -0.80 -11.76 3.85
N ALA A 65 0.51 -11.91 3.75
CA ALA A 65 1.18 -13.22 3.67
C ALA A 65 0.95 -14.10 4.91
N ASP A 66 0.60 -13.53 6.05
CA ASP A 66 0.25 -14.26 7.28
C ASP A 66 -1.22 -14.71 7.33
N GLY A 67 -2.03 -14.32 6.35
CA GLY A 67 -3.45 -14.59 6.25
C GLY A 67 -4.35 -13.53 6.90
N SER A 68 -3.80 -12.52 7.54
CA SER A 68 -4.59 -11.41 8.08
C SER A 68 -5.19 -10.55 6.95
N ILE A 69 -6.36 -9.95 7.19
CA ILE A 69 -6.99 -9.04 6.23
C ILE A 69 -6.42 -7.63 6.43
N ALA A 70 -6.01 -7.00 5.33
CA ALA A 70 -5.61 -5.61 5.30
C ALA A 70 -6.70 -4.74 4.67
N GLU A 71 -6.83 -3.52 5.17
CA GLU A 71 -7.88 -2.58 4.73
C GLU A 71 -7.57 -2.01 3.34
N MET A 72 -6.29 -1.75 3.06
CA MET A 72 -5.84 -1.11 1.82
C MET A 72 -4.35 -1.36 1.57
N SER A 73 -3.98 -1.40 0.29
CA SER A 73 -2.60 -1.29 -0.19
C SER A 73 -2.59 -0.47 -1.48
N GLY A 74 -1.86 0.63 -1.49
CA GLY A 74 -1.69 1.47 -2.69
C GLY A 74 -1.00 0.72 -3.83
N ASN A 75 -0.02 -0.13 -3.52
CA ASN A 75 0.63 -1.03 -4.49
C ASN A 75 -0.33 -2.13 -4.95
N GLY A 76 -1.03 -2.75 -3.98
CA GLY A 76 -1.95 -3.85 -4.24
C GLY A 76 -3.13 -3.45 -5.12
N ILE A 77 -3.76 -2.31 -4.87
CA ILE A 77 -4.92 -1.88 -5.69
C ILE A 77 -4.52 -1.60 -7.15
N ARG A 78 -3.31 -1.07 -7.41
CA ARG A 78 -2.82 -0.90 -8.78
C ARG A 78 -2.62 -2.25 -9.46
N CYS A 79 -2.05 -3.22 -8.75
CA CYS A 79 -1.89 -4.59 -9.22
C CYS A 79 -3.25 -5.26 -9.51
N LEU A 80 -4.23 -5.07 -8.63
CA LEU A 80 -5.59 -5.59 -8.80
C LEU A 80 -6.25 -5.03 -10.05
N VAL A 81 -6.19 -3.71 -10.24
CA VAL A 81 -6.79 -3.04 -11.40
C VAL A 81 -6.11 -3.46 -12.71
N ALA A 82 -4.78 -3.65 -12.71
CA ALA A 82 -4.06 -4.20 -13.85
C ALA A 82 -4.48 -5.64 -14.17
N ALA A 83 -4.67 -6.48 -13.14
CA ALA A 83 -5.13 -7.85 -13.30
C ALA A 83 -6.57 -7.92 -13.85
N VAL A 84 -7.47 -7.07 -13.37
CA VAL A 84 -8.85 -6.96 -13.89
C VAL A 84 -8.84 -6.49 -15.33
N HIS A 85 -8.09 -5.44 -15.64
CA HIS A 85 -7.94 -4.91 -17.01
C HIS A 85 -7.50 -6.00 -17.98
N ARG A 86 -6.48 -6.78 -17.60
CA ARG A 86 -5.97 -7.91 -18.40
C ARG A 86 -7.02 -9.03 -18.56
N SER A 87 -7.68 -9.44 -17.48
CA SER A 87 -8.66 -10.54 -17.49
C SER A 87 -9.92 -10.23 -18.29
N THR A 88 -10.32 -8.96 -18.31
CA THR A 88 -11.54 -8.51 -19.00
C THR A 88 -11.27 -7.97 -20.40
N HIS A 89 -10.00 -7.95 -20.84
CA HIS A 89 -9.60 -7.29 -22.10
C HIS A 89 -10.13 -5.87 -22.22
N ALA A 90 -10.10 -5.15 -21.10
CA ALA A 90 -10.74 -3.85 -20.97
C ALA A 90 -10.06 -2.76 -21.81
N THR A 91 -10.86 -1.77 -22.20
CA THR A 91 -10.39 -0.57 -22.91
C THR A 91 -10.49 0.70 -22.06
N TRP A 92 -11.02 0.58 -20.83
CA TRP A 92 -11.07 1.69 -19.89
C TRP A 92 -9.68 1.96 -19.29
N ASN A 93 -9.45 3.19 -18.91
CA ASN A 93 -8.22 3.65 -18.22
C ASN A 93 -8.48 4.08 -16.77
N GLU A 94 -9.72 4.00 -16.30
CA GLU A 94 -10.11 4.34 -14.93
C GLU A 94 -11.09 3.30 -14.40
N LEU A 95 -10.91 2.89 -13.14
CA LEU A 95 -11.78 1.96 -12.45
C LEU A 95 -12.00 2.39 -11.01
N LYS A 96 -13.24 2.35 -10.55
CA LYS A 96 -13.59 2.48 -9.13
C LYS A 96 -13.62 1.12 -8.49
N VAL A 97 -12.92 1.00 -7.37
CA VAL A 97 -12.78 -0.23 -6.60
C VAL A 97 -13.30 0.00 -5.18
N SER A 98 -14.24 -0.84 -4.76
CA SER A 98 -14.72 -0.87 -3.38
C SER A 98 -13.69 -1.61 -2.52
N THR A 99 -13.21 -0.97 -1.45
CA THR A 99 -12.23 -1.53 -0.50
C THR A 99 -12.74 -1.39 0.92
N ALA A 100 -12.11 -2.05 1.88
CA ALA A 100 -12.43 -1.87 3.29
C ALA A 100 -12.17 -0.42 3.79
N ALA A 101 -11.27 0.32 3.11
CA ALA A 101 -11.01 1.75 3.35
C ALA A 101 -11.87 2.68 2.46
N GLY A 102 -13.02 2.20 1.95
CA GLY A 102 -13.92 2.96 1.07
C GLY A 102 -13.61 2.80 -0.42
N ILE A 103 -14.36 3.53 -1.24
CA ILE A 103 -14.18 3.50 -2.70
C ILE A 103 -12.92 4.28 -3.08
N LYS A 104 -12.07 3.65 -3.92
CA LYS A 104 -10.88 4.26 -4.48
C LYS A 104 -10.99 4.32 -6.00
N THR A 105 -10.59 5.43 -6.58
CA THR A 105 -10.49 5.58 -8.03
C THR A 105 -9.04 5.33 -8.46
N VAL A 106 -8.85 4.43 -9.41
CA VAL A 106 -7.55 4.08 -9.95
C VAL A 106 -7.53 4.39 -11.43
N THR A 107 -6.60 5.24 -11.85
CA THR A 107 -6.30 5.47 -13.27
C THR A 107 -5.14 4.57 -13.66
N LEU A 108 -5.25 3.88 -14.80
CA LEU A 108 -4.29 2.91 -15.28
C LEU A 108 -3.86 3.23 -16.71
N SER A 109 -2.57 3.12 -16.98
CA SER A 109 -2.00 3.15 -18.33
C SER A 109 -1.15 1.91 -18.52
N MET A 110 -1.63 0.97 -19.34
CA MET A 110 -0.95 -0.30 -19.63
C MET A 110 -0.12 -0.22 -20.90
N ASN A 111 1.05 -0.87 -20.87
CA ASN A 111 1.89 -1.13 -22.02
C ASN A 111 2.33 -2.61 -21.98
N GLY A 112 1.59 -3.47 -22.64
CA GLY A 112 1.76 -4.92 -22.55
C GLY A 112 1.48 -5.45 -21.12
N ASP A 113 2.46 -6.11 -20.53
CA ASP A 113 2.38 -6.71 -19.19
C ASP A 113 2.84 -5.75 -18.06
N ALA A 114 3.16 -4.50 -18.38
CA ALA A 114 3.56 -3.49 -17.43
C ALA A 114 2.72 -2.22 -17.61
N GLY A 115 2.73 -1.35 -16.61
CA GLY A 115 2.00 -0.09 -16.68
C GLY A 115 2.27 0.82 -15.50
N THR A 116 1.64 1.98 -15.54
CA THR A 116 1.61 2.94 -14.44
C THR A 116 0.19 3.08 -13.92
N GLY A 117 0.03 3.19 -12.61
CA GLY A 117 -1.25 3.39 -11.97
C GLY A 117 -1.20 4.56 -11.00
N SER A 118 -2.21 5.43 -11.06
CA SER A 118 -2.47 6.48 -10.08
C SER A 118 -3.68 6.12 -9.25
N VAL A 119 -3.62 6.36 -7.95
CA VAL A 119 -4.71 6.05 -7.01
C VAL A 119 -5.09 7.34 -6.30
N ASP A 120 -6.38 7.69 -6.33
CA ASP A 120 -6.91 8.70 -5.44
C ASP A 120 -7.04 8.10 -4.04
N MET A 121 -6.10 8.45 -3.16
CA MET A 121 -6.07 7.95 -1.78
C MET A 121 -7.10 8.64 -0.89
N GLY A 122 -7.76 9.69 -1.40
CA GLY A 122 -8.71 10.49 -0.65
C GLY A 122 -8.01 11.51 0.26
N GLN A 123 -8.75 11.99 1.25
CA GLN A 123 -8.29 13.07 2.12
C GLN A 123 -7.34 12.55 3.19
N VAL A 124 -6.19 13.20 3.35
CA VAL A 124 -5.27 12.97 4.47
C VAL A 124 -5.72 13.80 5.66
N VAL A 125 -5.89 13.17 6.80
CA VAL A 125 -6.24 13.83 8.06
C VAL A 125 -4.96 14.04 8.87
N LEU A 126 -4.53 15.30 9.00
CA LEU A 126 -3.40 15.67 9.85
C LEU A 126 -3.81 15.67 11.32
N GLN A 127 -2.91 15.28 12.20
CA GLN A 127 -3.06 15.23 13.64
C GLN A 127 -1.87 15.95 14.31
N ASP A 128 -1.99 16.21 15.61
CA ASP A 128 -0.92 16.84 16.37
C ASP A 128 0.36 15.99 16.32
N ALA A 129 1.48 16.68 16.13
CA ALA A 129 2.78 16.03 16.09
C ALA A 129 3.14 15.43 17.45
N LEU A 130 3.74 14.25 17.44
CA LEU A 130 4.40 13.70 18.63
C LEU A 130 5.74 14.41 18.87
N PRO A 131 6.20 14.50 20.11
CA PRO A 131 7.52 15.08 20.38
C PRO A 131 8.63 14.41 19.56
N GLY A 132 9.42 15.22 18.85
CA GLY A 132 10.53 14.74 18.00
C GLY A 132 10.10 14.25 16.62
N THR A 133 8.85 14.47 16.21
CA THR A 133 8.37 14.13 14.86
C THR A 133 7.99 15.39 14.08
N LEU A 134 7.88 15.25 12.75
CA LEU A 134 7.35 16.30 11.88
C LEU A 134 5.83 16.39 11.97
N GLY A 135 5.15 15.25 12.15
CA GLY A 135 3.70 15.18 12.23
C GLY A 135 3.16 13.77 12.27
N VAL A 136 1.86 13.70 12.51
CA VAL A 136 1.06 12.48 12.43
C VAL A 136 -0.03 12.69 11.39
N ALA A 137 -0.28 11.68 10.58
CA ALA A 137 -1.31 11.72 9.56
C ALA A 137 -2.09 10.41 9.49
N ASN A 138 -3.35 10.48 9.04
CA ASN A 138 -4.17 9.31 8.79
C ASN A 138 -4.64 9.33 7.33
N VAL A 139 -4.37 8.26 6.61
CA VAL A 139 -4.72 8.02 5.19
C VAL A 139 -5.61 6.78 5.07
N GLY A 140 -6.42 6.51 6.11
CA GLY A 140 -7.14 5.27 6.33
C GLY A 140 -6.41 4.35 7.33
N ASN A 141 -5.14 4.61 7.57
CA ASN A 141 -4.27 4.00 8.60
C ASN A 141 -3.34 5.08 9.18
N PRO A 142 -2.86 4.93 10.43
CA PRO A 142 -2.03 5.94 11.08
C PRO A 142 -0.59 5.88 10.60
N HIS A 143 0.00 7.08 10.43
CA HIS A 143 1.38 7.32 10.01
C HIS A 143 2.05 8.35 10.91
N VAL A 144 3.29 8.11 11.27
CA VAL A 144 4.15 9.06 11.99
C VAL A 144 5.31 9.45 11.09
N VAL A 145 5.43 10.74 10.79
CA VAL A 145 6.47 11.26 9.89
C VAL A 145 7.60 11.87 10.70
N VAL A 146 8.81 11.39 10.47
CA VAL A 146 10.05 11.78 11.17
C VAL A 146 11.04 12.31 10.15
N GLU A 147 11.74 13.39 10.46
CA GLU A 147 12.89 13.83 9.66
C GLU A 147 14.07 12.87 9.93
N ASP A 148 14.55 12.21 8.86
CA ASP A 148 15.62 11.23 8.97
C ASP A 148 16.95 11.87 9.31
N ASN A 149 17.78 11.18 10.07
CA ASN A 149 19.11 11.62 10.46
C ASN A 149 20.17 10.62 9.98
N ASP A 150 21.12 11.09 9.20
CA ASP A 150 22.22 10.26 8.66
C ASP A 150 23.07 9.58 9.74
N ALA A 151 23.14 10.19 10.92
CA ALA A 151 23.88 9.61 12.03
C ALA A 151 23.20 8.40 12.68
N TRP A 152 21.91 8.15 12.39
CA TRP A 152 21.19 7.02 12.96
C TRP A 152 21.52 5.73 12.23
N THR A 153 21.71 4.69 13.00
CA THR A 153 21.73 3.30 12.50
C THR A 153 20.30 2.81 12.23
N ASP A 154 20.15 1.73 11.49
CA ASP A 154 18.83 1.11 11.29
C ASP A 154 18.21 0.61 12.59
N SER A 155 19.03 0.10 13.52
CA SER A 155 18.55 -0.32 14.85
C SER A 155 17.98 0.85 15.69
N GLU A 156 18.58 2.04 15.58
CA GLU A 156 18.07 3.24 16.25
C GLU A 156 16.75 3.70 15.64
N ARG A 157 16.62 3.64 14.30
CA ARG A 157 15.34 3.91 13.61
C ARG A 157 14.26 2.91 14.00
N GLU A 158 14.61 1.62 14.08
CA GLU A 158 13.67 0.57 14.52
C GLU A 158 13.19 0.81 15.95
N SER A 159 14.10 1.12 16.86
CA SER A 159 13.75 1.41 18.24
C SER A 159 12.84 2.65 18.35
N LEU A 160 13.16 3.71 17.62
CA LEU A 160 12.34 4.92 17.57
C LEU A 160 10.95 4.63 16.97
N ALA A 161 10.89 3.83 15.90
CA ALA A 161 9.62 3.47 15.27
C ALA A 161 8.71 2.67 16.20
N ILE A 162 9.27 1.73 16.95
CA ILE A 162 8.52 0.95 17.96
C ILE A 162 7.93 1.89 19.03
N ASP A 163 8.74 2.81 19.55
CA ASP A 163 8.31 3.75 20.58
C ASP A 163 7.22 4.72 20.08
N LEU A 164 7.36 5.22 18.86
CA LEU A 164 6.37 6.13 18.24
C LEU A 164 5.09 5.40 17.90
N ALA A 165 5.18 4.22 17.29
CA ALA A 165 4.01 3.42 16.94
C ALA A 165 3.19 3.03 18.17
N ALA A 166 3.85 2.68 19.28
CA ALA A 166 3.20 2.30 20.53
C ALA A 166 2.32 3.44 21.10
N LYS A 167 2.72 4.71 20.93
CA LYS A 167 1.95 5.88 21.40
C LYS A 167 0.60 6.05 20.68
N LEU A 168 0.45 5.45 19.49
CA LEU A 168 -0.78 5.51 18.68
C LEU A 168 -1.54 4.18 18.66
N GLY A 169 -1.12 3.19 19.47
CA GLY A 169 -1.71 1.85 19.42
C GLY A 169 -1.35 1.06 18.14
N GLY A 170 -0.30 1.49 17.45
CA GLY A 170 0.21 0.93 16.19
C GLY A 170 0.10 1.92 15.03
N ALA A 171 1.23 2.21 14.40
CA ALA A 171 1.33 3.10 13.24
C ALA A 171 2.47 2.65 12.32
N ASN A 172 2.44 3.10 11.07
CA ASN A 172 3.62 3.09 10.22
C ASN A 172 4.49 4.30 10.58
N VAL A 173 5.80 4.18 10.42
CA VAL A 173 6.74 5.27 10.72
C VAL A 173 7.60 5.53 9.49
N GLU A 174 7.48 6.74 8.99
CA GLU A 174 8.18 7.23 7.81
C GLU A 174 9.36 8.10 8.22
N PHE A 175 10.55 7.74 7.76
CA PHE A 175 11.77 8.53 7.89
C PHE A 175 12.02 9.25 6.57
N ILE A 176 11.81 10.57 6.55
CA ILE A 176 11.90 11.37 5.32
C ILE A 176 13.11 12.28 5.33
N ARG A 177 13.63 12.52 4.12
CA ARG A 177 14.69 13.48 3.85
C ARG A 177 14.22 14.46 2.79
N PHE A 178 14.38 15.73 3.06
CA PHE A 178 14.14 16.78 2.08
C PHE A 178 15.37 16.91 1.18
N ILE A 179 15.17 16.77 -0.13
CA ILE A 179 16.20 17.01 -1.16
C ILE A 179 16.05 18.44 -1.67
N ASP A 180 14.82 18.82 -2.02
CA ASP A 180 14.40 20.17 -2.36
C ASP A 180 12.87 20.29 -2.17
N ALA A 181 12.25 21.40 -2.61
CA ALA A 181 10.82 21.62 -2.47
C ALA A 181 9.96 20.62 -3.27
N LYS A 182 10.53 19.92 -4.25
CA LYS A 182 9.83 18.98 -5.15
C LYS A 182 10.27 17.54 -4.99
N HIS A 183 11.30 17.28 -4.20
CA HIS A 183 11.87 15.94 -4.06
C HIS A 183 12.15 15.60 -2.60
N MET A 184 11.71 14.44 -2.17
CA MET A 184 12.02 13.84 -0.88
C MET A 184 12.46 12.38 -1.10
N SER A 185 13.24 11.84 -0.18
CA SER A 185 13.41 10.40 -0.04
C SER A 185 12.71 9.91 1.22
N LEU A 186 12.27 8.65 1.20
CA LEU A 186 11.51 8.03 2.27
C LEU A 186 11.99 6.61 2.52
N ARG A 187 12.14 6.28 3.80
CA ARG A 187 12.26 4.89 4.28
C ARG A 187 11.13 4.65 5.27
N VAL A 188 10.54 3.46 5.26
CA VAL A 188 9.36 3.18 6.08
C VAL A 188 9.48 1.88 6.85
N ILE A 189 9.04 1.93 8.12
CA ILE A 189 8.80 0.74 8.94
C ILE A 189 7.28 0.58 9.07
N GLU A 190 6.75 -0.43 8.39
CA GLU A 190 5.31 -0.68 8.39
C GLU A 190 4.88 -1.53 9.59
N ARG A 191 3.72 -1.19 10.13
CA ARG A 191 3.10 -1.87 11.27
C ARG A 191 2.93 -3.36 10.99
N GLY A 192 3.58 -4.19 11.82
CA GLY A 192 3.50 -5.65 11.74
C GLY A 192 4.34 -6.30 10.64
N VAL A 193 5.02 -5.50 9.80
CA VAL A 193 5.85 -5.99 8.69
C VAL A 193 7.33 -5.68 8.91
N GLY A 194 7.66 -4.48 9.40
CA GLY A 194 9.03 -3.98 9.49
C GLY A 194 9.41 -3.13 8.28
N TRP A 195 10.70 -3.14 7.90
CA TRP A 195 11.18 -2.41 6.74
C TRP A 195 10.53 -2.91 5.44
N THR A 196 9.98 -1.99 4.66
CA THR A 196 9.43 -2.26 3.32
C THR A 196 10.04 -1.32 2.29
N GLN A 197 9.97 -1.71 1.02
CA GLN A 197 10.58 -0.94 -0.08
C GLN A 197 9.77 0.30 -0.45
N ALA A 198 8.44 0.28 -0.25
CA ALA A 198 7.58 1.41 -0.58
C ALA A 198 6.20 1.27 0.09
N CYS A 199 5.73 2.37 0.68
CA CYS A 199 4.40 2.48 1.26
C CYS A 199 3.62 3.63 0.61
N GLY A 200 2.59 3.31 -0.18
CA GLY A 200 1.80 4.33 -0.90
C GLY A 200 1.07 5.29 0.04
N THR A 201 0.48 4.79 1.15
CA THR A 201 -0.15 5.62 2.19
C THR A 201 0.89 6.45 2.95
N GLY A 202 2.07 5.88 3.21
CA GLY A 202 3.18 6.58 3.84
C GLY A 202 3.70 7.74 3.00
N ASN A 203 3.77 7.56 1.67
CA ASN A 203 4.13 8.65 0.75
C ASN A 203 3.11 9.80 0.83
N CYS A 204 1.79 9.49 0.82
CA CYS A 204 0.74 10.50 0.96
C CYS A 204 0.79 11.21 2.32
N ALA A 205 0.98 10.46 3.41
CA ALA A 205 1.11 11.02 4.75
C ALA A 205 2.31 11.97 4.85
N SER A 206 3.47 11.53 4.33
CA SER A 206 4.70 12.31 4.32
C SER A 206 4.59 13.60 3.51
N ALA A 207 3.99 13.51 2.30
CA ALA A 207 3.75 14.68 1.47
C ALA A 207 2.83 15.69 2.17
N ALA A 208 1.72 15.23 2.76
CA ALA A 208 0.77 16.10 3.43
C ALA A 208 1.37 16.79 4.67
N VAL A 209 2.12 16.05 5.49
CA VAL A 209 2.82 16.61 6.66
C VAL A 209 3.88 17.62 6.20
N ALA A 210 4.73 17.28 5.24
CA ALA A 210 5.78 18.16 4.74
C ALA A 210 5.21 19.45 4.13
N HIS A 211 4.13 19.32 3.33
CA HIS A 211 3.45 20.47 2.72
C HIS A 211 2.82 21.38 3.78
N SER A 212 2.16 20.82 4.80
CA SER A 212 1.57 21.61 5.89
C SER A 212 2.59 22.43 6.68
N LEU A 213 3.84 21.98 6.70
CA LEU A 213 4.97 22.67 7.33
C LEU A 213 5.67 23.66 6.38
N GLY A 214 5.20 23.78 5.13
CA GLY A 214 5.83 24.62 4.10
C GLY A 214 7.21 24.11 3.63
N LYS A 215 7.49 22.82 3.84
CA LYS A 215 8.79 22.21 3.49
C LYS A 215 8.82 21.61 2.09
N CYS A 216 7.66 21.43 1.43
CA CYS A 216 7.58 20.99 0.05
C CYS A 216 6.39 21.61 -0.69
N ASP A 217 6.44 21.56 -2.02
CA ASP A 217 5.34 21.94 -2.90
C ASP A 217 4.16 20.94 -2.78
N ALA A 218 2.99 21.31 -3.36
CA ALA A 218 1.83 20.43 -3.42
C ALA A 218 2.09 19.21 -4.33
N ASP A 219 2.89 19.39 -5.37
CA ASP A 219 3.38 18.32 -6.23
C ASP A 219 4.81 17.96 -5.84
N VAL A 220 5.00 16.77 -5.26
CA VAL A 220 6.29 16.29 -4.77
C VAL A 220 6.54 14.86 -5.23
N VAL A 221 7.77 14.58 -5.62
CA VAL A 221 8.28 13.23 -5.93
C VAL A 221 8.92 12.64 -4.69
N ILE A 222 8.48 11.47 -4.29
CA ILE A 222 9.03 10.74 -3.16
C ILE A 222 9.70 9.45 -3.67
N SER A 223 11.00 9.36 -3.45
CA SER A 223 11.78 8.15 -3.74
C SER A 223 11.86 7.26 -2.49
N ASN A 224 11.57 6.00 -2.67
CA ASN A 224 11.63 4.99 -1.60
C ASN A 224 12.88 4.13 -1.77
#